data_cff4b04ea7e859b24504be85a884a013
#
_entry.id   cff4b04ea7e859b24504be85a884a013
#
_cell.length_a   1.000
_cell.length_b   1.000
_cell.length_c   1.000
_cell.angle_alpha   90.00
_cell.angle_beta   90.00
_cell.angle_gamma   90.00
#
_symmetry.space_group_name_H-M   'P 1'
#
loop_
_entity.id
_entity.type
_entity.pdbx_description
1 polymer ?
#
loop_
_entity_poly.entity_id
_entity_poly.type
_entity_poly.pdbx_seq_one_letter_code
_entity_poly.pdbx_strand_id
1 'polypeptide(L)'
;MRVSIQPFTARAARRATAAAAVAALAGPLAGCSLFAPSDAPPAMPSPAHYGATPLPERTAAAQGVAQRFDVGAQPVPDWWKQYRSPALDSLVDEGLRNSPTLAAAEKSLTAAREQLRAQIGSSLLPSIDAGGQATRERALGVPTFGPQTVLYDVFAGQLQASYTLDLFGAARFANRALSRRVDVSAYQLESARRALAANIVTAAVTSAALAEQVSTTERLVALAREQANDTAARYRLGAASHADMLNAQQSAAALEASLPALRQQWQTTRHALAVLLGRTPDQASADLALADLHLPEDVPVVVPSTLLQARPDIRAAEAGLQAAAAEVGVATAQLFPQLSLSASMGHAGFNWPAMLSGAGAIWSVGASLTQPLFHGGALLAQRRAARATYDAAVDQYKQTVLAAFQDVADRLAALDNDASALDASNRSAAAARGAFDDTAARVRLGALPPSAARASEQQYRNARLDEIRATGTRLVDTARLYQAMGTPTDGGKDAKRASGADGAQDAGDAKRMHDAGGTGMSGTAGTVDAVADAARAAGTGVGIPAATNVATDANAPRAIAATGPTNAKSAASSTNARDTAGTQGSANLPN
;
A
#
# COMPACT_ATOMS: atom_id res chain seq x y z
N MET A 1 -54.31 -16.94 -71.73
CA MET A 1 -54.35 -16.75 -70.27
C MET A 1 -52.92 -16.62 -69.78
N ARG A 2 -52.41 -15.38 -69.55
CA ARG A 2 -51.06 -15.13 -68.97
C ARG A 2 -51.21 -14.86 -67.49
N VAL A 3 -50.64 -15.72 -66.69
CA VAL A 3 -50.59 -15.56 -65.21
C VAL A 3 -49.34 -14.76 -64.90
N SER A 4 -49.52 -13.55 -64.36
CA SER A 4 -48.50 -12.68 -63.88
C SER A 4 -48.14 -13.10 -62.42
N ILE A 5 -46.95 -13.63 -62.17
CA ILE A 5 -46.41 -13.92 -60.85
C ILE A 5 -45.64 -12.70 -60.40
N GLN A 6 -46.13 -12.01 -59.34
CA GLN A 6 -45.50 -10.85 -58.75
C GLN A 6 -44.31 -11.22 -57.84
N PRO A 7 -43.22 -10.43 -57.82
CA PRO A 7 -42.04 -10.69 -56.93
C PRO A 7 -42.22 -10.00 -55.59
N PHE A 8 -43.09 -10.52 -54.72
CA PHE A 8 -43.36 -9.92 -53.40
C PHE A 8 -42.58 -10.56 -52.23
N THR A 9 -41.88 -11.67 -52.47
CA THR A 9 -41.23 -12.45 -51.39
C THR A 9 -39.77 -12.05 -51.09
N ALA A 10 -39.08 -11.40 -52.01
CA ALA A 10 -37.63 -11.08 -51.85
C ALA A 10 -37.35 -9.89 -50.89
N ARG A 11 -38.31 -8.95 -50.75
CA ARG A 11 -38.13 -7.80 -49.82
C ARG A 11 -38.42 -8.15 -48.37
N ALA A 12 -39.33 -9.08 -48.10
CA ALA A 12 -39.63 -9.54 -46.75
C ALA A 12 -38.48 -10.41 -46.19
N ALA A 13 -37.89 -11.27 -47.01
CA ALA A 13 -36.73 -12.10 -46.62
C ALA A 13 -35.48 -11.24 -46.29
N ARG A 14 -35.21 -10.18 -47.09
CA ARG A 14 -34.08 -9.26 -46.81
C ARG A 14 -34.29 -8.41 -45.55
N ARG A 15 -35.53 -8.08 -45.19
CA ARG A 15 -35.84 -7.36 -43.94
C ARG A 15 -35.76 -8.29 -42.73
N ALA A 16 -36.13 -9.54 -42.85
CA ALA A 16 -36.00 -10.54 -41.77
C ALA A 16 -34.54 -10.91 -41.51
N THR A 17 -33.70 -11.04 -42.55
CA THR A 17 -32.25 -11.27 -42.39
C THR A 17 -31.53 -10.05 -41.84
N ALA A 18 -31.90 -8.82 -42.20
CA ALA A 18 -31.35 -7.60 -41.63
C ALA A 18 -31.75 -7.42 -40.14
N ALA A 19 -33.01 -7.73 -39.78
CA ALA A 19 -33.49 -7.68 -38.40
C ALA A 19 -32.82 -8.77 -37.53
N ALA A 20 -32.62 -9.98 -38.05
CA ALA A 20 -31.89 -11.04 -37.38
C ALA A 20 -30.40 -10.70 -37.19
N ALA A 21 -29.76 -10.04 -38.16
CA ALA A 21 -28.39 -9.56 -38.08
C ALA A 21 -28.24 -8.42 -37.03
N VAL A 22 -29.20 -7.50 -36.96
CA VAL A 22 -29.25 -6.42 -35.97
C VAL A 22 -29.53 -6.98 -34.56
N ALA A 23 -30.42 -7.96 -34.43
CA ALA A 23 -30.69 -8.64 -33.15
C ALA A 23 -29.48 -9.49 -32.69
N ALA A 24 -28.77 -10.13 -33.62
CA ALA A 24 -27.51 -10.85 -33.32
C ALA A 24 -26.36 -9.90 -32.94
N LEU A 25 -26.34 -8.66 -33.41
CA LEU A 25 -25.37 -7.62 -33.03
C LEU A 25 -25.77 -6.85 -31.76
N ALA A 26 -27.05 -6.78 -31.39
CA ALA A 26 -27.55 -6.14 -30.18
C ALA A 26 -27.45 -7.08 -28.94
N GLY A 27 -27.44 -8.40 -29.12
CA GLY A 27 -27.30 -9.40 -28.05
C GLY A 27 -26.01 -9.26 -27.23
N PRO A 28 -24.83 -8.98 -27.79
CA PRO A 28 -23.60 -8.82 -27.07
C PRO A 28 -23.52 -7.60 -26.14
N LEU A 29 -24.30 -6.54 -26.43
CA LEU A 29 -24.27 -5.31 -25.61
C LEU A 29 -24.96 -5.45 -24.24
N ALA A 30 -25.91 -6.38 -24.10
CA ALA A 30 -26.57 -6.69 -22.83
C ALA A 30 -25.85 -7.78 -21.99
N GLY A 31 -24.82 -8.43 -22.56
CA GLY A 31 -24.16 -9.60 -22.01
C GLY A 31 -23.05 -9.36 -20.97
N CYS A 32 -22.63 -8.10 -20.75
CA CYS A 32 -21.48 -7.82 -19.88
C CYS A 32 -21.69 -8.23 -18.41
N SER A 33 -22.91 -8.24 -17.91
CA SER A 33 -23.23 -8.68 -16.53
C SER A 33 -23.25 -10.22 -16.36
N LEU A 34 -23.28 -10.99 -17.46
CA LEU A 34 -23.32 -12.46 -17.40
C LEU A 34 -21.94 -13.10 -17.23
N PHE A 35 -20.86 -12.37 -17.57
CA PHE A 35 -19.50 -12.91 -17.60
C PHE A 35 -18.71 -12.70 -16.32
N ALA A 36 -19.01 -11.64 -15.54
CA ALA A 36 -18.34 -11.31 -14.29
C ALA A 36 -19.34 -11.28 -13.14
N PRO A 37 -18.92 -11.64 -11.91
CA PRO A 37 -19.74 -11.41 -10.71
C PRO A 37 -19.94 -9.91 -10.48
N SER A 38 -20.86 -9.59 -9.53
CA SER A 38 -21.05 -8.20 -9.11
C SER A 38 -19.74 -7.60 -8.61
N ASP A 39 -19.43 -6.39 -9.05
CA ASP A 39 -18.30 -5.58 -8.57
C ASP A 39 -18.66 -4.72 -7.35
N ALA A 40 -19.92 -4.78 -6.89
CA ALA A 40 -20.36 -4.12 -5.67
C ALA A 40 -19.79 -4.82 -4.43
N PRO A 41 -19.28 -4.07 -3.44
CA PRO A 41 -18.83 -4.65 -2.19
C PRO A 41 -20.00 -5.32 -1.46
N PRO A 42 -19.73 -6.40 -0.69
CA PRO A 42 -20.76 -7.03 0.12
C PRO A 42 -21.28 -6.06 1.17
N ALA A 43 -22.59 -6.16 1.47
CA ALA A 43 -23.17 -5.37 2.56
C ALA A 43 -22.49 -5.71 3.88
N MET A 44 -21.99 -4.69 4.59
CA MET A 44 -21.38 -4.83 5.91
C MET A 44 -22.32 -4.30 6.99
N PRO A 45 -22.29 -4.89 8.20
CA PRO A 45 -22.98 -4.29 9.33
C PRO A 45 -22.55 -2.84 9.54
N SER A 46 -23.51 -1.96 9.78
CA SER A 46 -23.25 -0.56 10.15
C SER A 46 -23.78 -0.34 11.57
N PRO A 47 -22.98 -0.62 12.61
CA PRO A 47 -23.39 -0.42 13.98
C PRO A 47 -23.58 1.07 14.27
N ALA A 48 -24.44 1.39 15.26
CA ALA A 48 -24.69 2.77 15.65
C ALA A 48 -23.48 3.40 16.37
N HIS A 49 -22.64 2.59 16.98
CA HIS A 49 -21.44 2.98 17.72
C HIS A 49 -20.35 1.90 17.56
N TYR A 50 -19.10 2.27 17.81
CA TYR A 50 -17.95 1.36 17.61
C TYR A 50 -17.80 0.32 18.74
N GLY A 51 -18.04 0.71 20.00
CA GLY A 51 -17.93 -0.16 21.19
C GLY A 51 -19.26 -0.75 21.63
N ALA A 52 -19.20 -1.65 22.61
CA ALA A 52 -20.40 -2.24 23.23
C ALA A 52 -21.24 -1.21 23.99
N THR A 53 -20.60 -0.16 24.51
CA THR A 53 -21.22 0.96 25.21
C THR A 53 -21.10 2.24 24.38
N PRO A 54 -22.08 3.14 24.41
CA PRO A 54 -21.95 4.47 23.82
C PRO A 54 -20.76 5.23 24.39
N LEU A 55 -20.11 6.05 23.56
CA LEU A 55 -19.03 6.93 24.00
C LEU A 55 -19.58 7.99 24.97
N PRO A 56 -18.79 8.39 26.01
CA PRO A 56 -19.11 9.59 26.79
C PRO A 56 -19.06 10.83 25.87
N GLU A 57 -19.78 11.87 26.19
CA GLU A 57 -19.72 13.14 25.42
C GLU A 57 -18.33 13.78 25.51
N ARG A 58 -17.65 13.60 26.64
CA ARG A 58 -16.33 14.17 26.95
C ARG A 58 -15.51 13.18 27.77
N THR A 59 -14.19 13.21 27.57
CA THR A 59 -13.24 12.52 28.47
C THR A 59 -13.16 13.22 29.82
N ALA A 60 -12.56 12.58 30.82
CA ALA A 60 -12.13 13.22 32.04
C ALA A 60 -11.24 14.44 31.73
N ALA A 61 -11.41 15.52 32.53
CA ALA A 61 -10.58 16.72 32.40
C ALA A 61 -9.20 16.46 33.01
N ALA A 62 -8.15 16.57 32.22
CA ALA A 62 -6.78 16.46 32.70
C ALA A 62 -5.95 17.60 32.11
N GLN A 63 -5.08 18.21 32.92
CA GLN A 63 -4.32 19.42 32.58
C GLN A 63 -5.22 20.58 32.02
N GLY A 64 -6.44 20.66 32.50
CA GLY A 64 -7.40 21.68 32.08
C GLY A 64 -8.14 21.37 30.77
N VAL A 65 -7.84 20.25 30.09
CA VAL A 65 -8.46 19.86 28.82
C VAL A 65 -9.33 18.62 29.00
N ALA A 66 -10.64 18.76 28.72
CA ALA A 66 -11.58 17.66 28.53
C ALA A 66 -11.88 17.56 27.02
N GLN A 67 -11.42 16.50 26.37
CA GLN A 67 -11.65 16.29 24.94
C GLN A 67 -13.12 15.94 24.70
N ARG A 68 -13.78 16.66 23.81
CA ARG A 68 -15.16 16.41 23.41
C ARG A 68 -15.20 15.55 22.16
N PHE A 69 -15.97 14.47 22.18
CA PHE A 69 -16.20 13.64 21.02
C PHE A 69 -17.31 14.20 20.15
N ASP A 70 -16.97 14.74 18.98
CA ASP A 70 -17.92 15.29 18.01
C ASP A 70 -18.31 14.20 17.01
N VAL A 71 -19.37 13.44 17.36
CA VAL A 71 -19.83 12.29 16.58
C VAL A 71 -20.49 12.76 15.28
N GLY A 72 -20.00 12.28 14.16
CA GLY A 72 -20.44 12.68 12.81
C GLY A 72 -19.53 13.71 12.15
N ALA A 73 -18.67 14.38 12.91
CA ALA A 73 -17.65 15.25 12.34
C ALA A 73 -16.55 14.46 11.64
N GLN A 74 -15.95 15.08 10.62
CA GLN A 74 -14.86 14.47 9.86
C GLN A 74 -13.53 15.13 10.23
N PRO A 75 -12.45 14.34 10.40
CA PRO A 75 -11.13 14.89 10.64
C PRO A 75 -10.66 15.77 9.46
N VAL A 76 -9.97 16.85 9.78
CA VAL A 76 -9.34 17.71 8.77
C VAL A 76 -8.10 17.04 8.17
N PRO A 77 -7.72 17.31 6.92
CA PRO A 77 -6.54 16.69 6.29
C PRO A 77 -5.24 16.90 7.09
N ASP A 78 -5.00 18.11 7.57
CA ASP A 78 -3.80 18.48 8.34
C ASP A 78 -4.07 18.43 9.85
N TRP A 79 -4.64 17.35 10.35
CA TRP A 79 -5.09 17.19 11.74
C TRP A 79 -3.98 17.44 12.77
N TRP A 80 -2.69 17.22 12.43
CA TRP A 80 -1.56 17.46 13.35
C TRP A 80 -1.40 18.92 13.74
N LYS A 81 -1.90 19.88 12.95
CA LYS A 81 -1.90 21.30 13.29
C LYS A 81 -2.74 21.62 14.53
N GLN A 82 -3.65 20.72 14.90
CA GLN A 82 -4.45 20.87 16.13
C GLN A 82 -3.61 20.73 17.41
N TYR A 83 -2.39 20.16 17.32
CA TYR A 83 -1.43 20.17 18.42
C TYR A 83 -0.82 21.55 18.67
N ARG A 84 -1.11 22.56 17.84
CA ARG A 84 -0.69 23.97 17.95
C ARG A 84 0.82 24.13 18.12
N SER A 85 1.61 23.30 17.47
CA SER A 85 3.06 23.30 17.52
C SER A 85 3.66 23.52 16.12
N PRO A 86 4.12 24.73 15.77
CA PRO A 86 4.74 25.03 14.47
C PRO A 86 5.98 24.18 14.18
N ALA A 87 6.69 23.77 15.23
CA ALA A 87 7.84 22.88 15.09
C ALA A 87 7.42 21.48 14.65
N LEU A 88 6.31 20.94 15.22
CA LEU A 88 5.72 19.67 14.79
C LEU A 88 5.22 19.75 13.34
N ASP A 89 4.53 20.85 12.98
CA ASP A 89 4.04 21.08 11.62
C ASP A 89 5.20 21.02 10.61
N SER A 90 6.31 21.68 10.94
CA SER A 90 7.51 21.70 10.09
C SER A 90 8.11 20.30 9.90
N LEU A 91 8.12 19.44 10.93
CA LEU A 91 8.60 18.07 10.84
C LEU A 91 7.70 17.22 9.93
N VAL A 92 6.38 17.33 10.07
CA VAL A 92 5.44 16.57 9.22
C VAL A 92 5.57 17.02 7.76
N ASP A 93 5.58 18.32 7.51
CA ASP A 93 5.75 18.90 6.16
C ASP A 93 7.07 18.48 5.52
N GLU A 94 8.15 18.41 6.28
CA GLU A 94 9.44 17.92 5.81
C GLU A 94 9.40 16.45 5.44
N GLY A 95 8.88 15.60 6.33
CA GLY A 95 8.79 14.17 6.07
C GLY A 95 7.91 13.86 4.86
N LEU A 96 6.77 14.55 4.70
CA LEU A 96 5.90 14.40 3.54
C LEU A 96 6.58 14.79 2.22
N ARG A 97 7.51 15.76 2.24
CA ARG A 97 8.28 16.16 1.03
C ARG A 97 9.46 15.24 0.73
N ASN A 98 10.14 14.73 1.74
CA ASN A 98 11.46 14.12 1.58
C ASN A 98 11.47 12.60 1.78
N SER A 99 10.34 11.96 2.16
CA SER A 99 10.31 10.53 2.45
C SER A 99 10.56 9.66 1.21
N PRO A 100 11.61 8.83 1.20
CA PRO A 100 11.86 7.88 0.11
C PRO A 100 10.74 6.84 -0.03
N THR A 101 10.10 6.46 1.07
CA THR A 101 8.98 5.51 1.07
C THR A 101 7.78 6.08 0.31
N LEU A 102 7.46 7.36 0.52
CA LEU A 102 6.38 8.03 -0.20
C LEU A 102 6.71 8.18 -1.69
N ALA A 103 7.95 8.59 -2.00
CA ALA A 103 8.43 8.65 -3.39
C ALA A 103 8.38 7.29 -4.09
N ALA A 104 8.71 6.20 -3.41
CA ALA A 104 8.57 4.84 -3.96
C ALA A 104 7.10 4.48 -4.25
N ALA A 105 6.17 4.83 -3.36
CA ALA A 105 4.73 4.61 -3.57
C ALA A 105 4.19 5.41 -4.78
N GLU A 106 4.65 6.67 -4.98
CA GLU A 106 4.31 7.46 -6.17
C GLU A 106 4.82 6.84 -7.48
N LYS A 107 6.04 6.28 -7.46
CA LYS A 107 6.59 5.56 -8.62
C LYS A 107 5.85 4.25 -8.89
N SER A 108 5.39 3.55 -7.84
CA SER A 108 4.55 2.36 -7.99
C SER A 108 3.21 2.68 -8.64
N LEU A 109 2.57 3.79 -8.25
CA LEU A 109 1.36 4.28 -8.91
C LEU A 109 1.63 4.65 -10.38
N THR A 110 2.76 5.30 -10.67
CA THR A 110 3.17 5.62 -12.04
C THR A 110 3.34 4.35 -12.86
N ALA A 111 4.02 3.33 -12.32
CA ALA A 111 4.20 2.05 -12.99
C ALA A 111 2.86 1.35 -13.29
N ALA A 112 1.91 1.35 -12.33
CA ALA A 112 0.58 0.79 -12.55
C ALA A 112 -0.18 1.52 -13.67
N ARG A 113 -0.08 2.85 -13.76
CA ARG A 113 -0.68 3.65 -14.84
C ARG A 113 -0.08 3.31 -16.21
N GLU A 114 1.24 3.17 -16.30
CA GLU A 114 1.90 2.81 -17.56
C GLU A 114 1.57 1.37 -17.98
N GLN A 115 1.43 0.44 -17.04
CA GLN A 115 0.93 -0.92 -17.33
C GLN A 115 -0.49 -0.90 -17.90
N LEU A 116 -1.39 -0.07 -17.35
CA LEU A 116 -2.73 0.12 -17.91
C LEU A 116 -2.66 0.70 -19.32
N ARG A 117 -1.82 1.73 -19.56
CA ARG A 117 -1.63 2.30 -20.91
C ARG A 117 -1.09 1.29 -21.90
N ALA A 118 -0.12 0.47 -21.50
CA ALA A 118 0.42 -0.60 -22.34
C ALA A 118 -0.66 -1.62 -22.71
N GLN A 119 -1.49 -2.03 -21.75
CA GLN A 119 -2.63 -2.94 -21.98
C GLN A 119 -3.67 -2.34 -22.91
N ILE A 120 -4.03 -1.06 -22.72
CA ILE A 120 -4.96 -0.34 -23.61
C ILE A 120 -4.38 -0.29 -25.04
N GLY A 121 -3.10 0.07 -25.17
CA GLY A 121 -2.42 0.11 -26.48
C GLY A 121 -2.42 -1.23 -27.18
N SER A 122 -2.08 -2.31 -26.49
CA SER A 122 -2.01 -3.66 -27.08
C SER A 122 -3.37 -4.30 -27.34
N SER A 123 -4.44 -3.88 -26.61
CA SER A 123 -5.75 -4.52 -26.70
C SER A 123 -6.77 -3.75 -27.55
N LEU A 124 -6.65 -2.43 -27.67
CA LEU A 124 -7.60 -1.58 -28.40
C LEU A 124 -7.06 -1.06 -29.72
N LEU A 125 -5.76 -1.11 -29.95
CA LEU A 125 -5.12 -0.66 -31.19
C LEU A 125 -4.50 -1.85 -31.93
N PRO A 126 -4.44 -1.83 -33.29
CA PRO A 126 -3.72 -2.82 -34.03
C PRO A 126 -2.20 -2.70 -33.77
N SER A 127 -1.51 -3.84 -33.70
CA SER A 127 -0.04 -3.84 -33.77
C SER A 127 0.39 -3.74 -35.23
N ILE A 128 1.50 -3.02 -35.49
CA ILE A 128 2.16 -2.94 -36.78
C ILE A 128 3.63 -3.23 -36.56
N ASP A 129 4.09 -4.32 -37.17
CA ASP A 129 5.45 -4.82 -37.04
C ASP A 129 6.14 -4.86 -38.40
N ALA A 130 7.44 -4.50 -38.44
CA ALA A 130 8.28 -4.68 -39.60
C ALA A 130 9.23 -5.84 -39.34
N GLY A 131 9.26 -6.82 -40.23
CA GLY A 131 10.12 -7.98 -40.11
C GLY A 131 10.94 -8.24 -41.38
N GLY A 132 12.18 -8.71 -41.22
CA GLY A 132 13.02 -9.19 -42.31
C GLY A 132 13.51 -10.63 -42.04
N GLN A 133 13.53 -11.47 -43.06
CA GLN A 133 13.94 -12.85 -42.95
C GLN A 133 14.88 -13.20 -44.11
N ALA A 134 15.97 -13.89 -43.81
CA ALA A 134 16.84 -14.55 -44.79
C ALA A 134 17.00 -16.00 -44.33
N THR A 135 16.51 -16.93 -45.12
CA THR A 135 16.55 -18.38 -44.79
C THR A 135 17.15 -19.14 -45.94
N ARG A 136 18.06 -20.08 -45.65
CA ARG A 136 18.58 -21.08 -46.58
C ARG A 136 18.03 -22.43 -46.16
N GLU A 137 17.25 -23.05 -47.05
CA GLU A 137 16.50 -24.25 -46.72
C GLU A 137 16.75 -25.34 -47.77
N ARG A 138 16.88 -26.58 -47.30
CA ARG A 138 16.85 -27.77 -48.15
C ARG A 138 15.50 -28.47 -47.91
N ALA A 139 14.61 -28.33 -48.88
CA ALA A 139 13.28 -28.95 -48.80
C ALA A 139 13.21 -30.18 -49.72
N LEU A 140 12.17 -30.99 -49.53
CA LEU A 140 11.88 -32.12 -50.42
C LEU A 140 11.43 -31.59 -51.79
N GLY A 141 12.05 -32.07 -52.85
CA GLY A 141 11.63 -31.81 -54.22
C GLY A 141 10.38 -32.62 -54.59
N VAL A 142 9.73 -32.24 -55.68
CA VAL A 142 8.59 -33.00 -56.20
C VAL A 142 9.15 -34.31 -56.84
N PRO A 143 8.75 -35.50 -56.35
CA PRO A 143 9.42 -36.77 -56.73
C PRO A 143 9.34 -37.11 -58.21
N THR A 144 8.42 -36.52 -58.96
CA THR A 144 8.14 -36.80 -60.39
C THR A 144 8.96 -35.94 -61.38
N PHE A 145 9.55 -34.83 -60.92
CA PHE A 145 10.11 -33.82 -61.83
C PHE A 145 11.47 -33.25 -61.40
N GLY A 146 12.28 -33.96 -60.62
CA GLY A 146 13.56 -33.41 -60.23
C GLY A 146 14.26 -34.17 -59.09
N PRO A 147 15.33 -33.61 -58.51
CA PRO A 147 16.06 -34.25 -57.42
C PRO A 147 15.18 -34.36 -56.16
N GLN A 148 15.44 -35.40 -55.34
CA GLN A 148 14.68 -35.67 -54.11
C GLN A 148 14.70 -34.49 -53.11
N THR A 149 15.70 -33.62 -53.18
CA THR A 149 15.81 -32.42 -52.34
C THR A 149 16.25 -31.23 -53.18
N VAL A 150 15.68 -30.06 -52.90
CA VAL A 150 16.02 -28.77 -53.50
C VAL A 150 16.57 -27.85 -52.42
N LEU A 151 17.70 -27.21 -52.73
CA LEU A 151 18.30 -26.17 -51.88
C LEU A 151 17.91 -24.80 -52.47
N TYR A 152 17.31 -23.92 -51.65
CA TYR A 152 16.97 -22.57 -52.05
C TYR A 152 17.15 -21.57 -50.91
N ASP A 153 17.36 -20.34 -51.27
CA ASP A 153 17.41 -19.21 -50.33
C ASP A 153 16.09 -18.46 -50.42
N VAL A 154 15.59 -17.96 -49.29
CA VAL A 154 14.40 -17.07 -49.23
C VAL A 154 14.81 -15.79 -48.51
N PHE A 155 14.63 -14.69 -49.19
CA PHE A 155 14.76 -13.35 -48.63
C PHE A 155 13.38 -12.73 -48.60
N ALA A 156 12.94 -12.23 -47.42
CA ALA A 156 11.65 -11.56 -47.28
C ALA A 156 11.78 -10.35 -46.36
N GLY A 157 11.08 -9.29 -46.70
CA GLY A 157 10.88 -8.11 -45.87
C GLY A 157 9.43 -7.72 -45.93
N GLN A 158 8.77 -7.63 -44.76
CA GLN A 158 7.31 -7.36 -44.71
C GLN A 158 6.92 -6.48 -43.55
N LEU A 159 5.86 -5.72 -43.73
CA LEU A 159 5.06 -5.09 -42.69
C LEU A 159 3.87 -5.98 -42.38
N GLN A 160 3.61 -6.20 -41.11
CA GLN A 160 2.48 -7.00 -40.66
C GLN A 160 1.65 -6.15 -39.69
N ALA A 161 0.33 -6.08 -39.91
CA ALA A 161 -0.62 -5.54 -38.97
C ALA A 161 -1.48 -6.66 -38.40
N SER A 162 -1.71 -6.66 -37.08
CA SER A 162 -2.61 -7.61 -36.42
C SER A 162 -3.52 -6.92 -35.44
N TYR A 163 -4.78 -7.36 -35.36
CA TYR A 163 -5.79 -6.83 -34.45
C TYR A 163 -6.75 -7.94 -34.02
N THR A 164 -6.96 -8.10 -32.71
CA THR A 164 -7.94 -9.04 -32.16
C THR A 164 -9.18 -8.28 -31.71
N LEU A 165 -10.33 -8.57 -32.33
CA LEU A 165 -11.59 -7.93 -31.96
C LEU A 165 -12.12 -8.48 -30.63
N ASP A 166 -12.44 -7.58 -29.73
CA ASP A 166 -12.98 -7.92 -28.41
C ASP A 166 -14.51 -8.13 -28.45
N LEU A 167 -14.94 -9.27 -29.02
CA LEU A 167 -16.36 -9.60 -29.18
C LEU A 167 -17.03 -9.93 -27.83
N PHE A 168 -16.31 -10.61 -26.94
CA PHE A 168 -16.83 -11.12 -25.66
C PHE A 168 -16.30 -10.37 -24.43
N GLY A 169 -15.58 -9.27 -24.62
CA GLY A 169 -15.17 -8.36 -23.57
C GLY A 169 -13.89 -8.76 -22.83
N ALA A 170 -13.11 -9.70 -23.32
CA ALA A 170 -11.85 -10.12 -22.67
C ALA A 170 -10.91 -8.92 -22.45
N ALA A 171 -10.67 -8.11 -23.50
CA ALA A 171 -9.84 -6.91 -23.42
C ALA A 171 -10.46 -5.84 -22.51
N ARG A 172 -11.77 -5.62 -22.60
CA ARG A 172 -12.48 -4.66 -21.73
C ARG A 172 -12.42 -5.06 -20.26
N PHE A 173 -12.58 -6.35 -19.94
CA PHE A 173 -12.42 -6.84 -18.57
C PHE A 173 -10.96 -6.75 -18.08
N ALA A 174 -9.97 -7.05 -18.92
CA ALA A 174 -8.55 -6.90 -18.58
C ALA A 174 -8.20 -5.42 -18.31
N ASN A 175 -8.67 -4.50 -19.15
CA ASN A 175 -8.48 -3.05 -18.94
C ASN A 175 -9.17 -2.58 -17.65
N ARG A 176 -10.39 -3.09 -17.34
CA ARG A 176 -11.09 -2.80 -16.09
C ARG A 176 -10.31 -3.32 -14.88
N ALA A 177 -9.80 -4.55 -14.92
CA ALA A 177 -9.01 -5.13 -13.84
C ALA A 177 -7.76 -4.29 -13.55
N LEU A 178 -7.02 -3.89 -14.59
CA LEU A 178 -5.84 -3.03 -14.44
C LEU A 178 -6.19 -1.61 -13.99
N SER A 179 -7.29 -1.02 -14.46
CA SER A 179 -7.78 0.26 -13.96
C SER A 179 -8.05 0.20 -12.46
N ARG A 180 -8.70 -0.87 -11.95
CA ARG A 180 -8.92 -1.05 -10.52
C ARG A 180 -7.63 -1.31 -9.73
N ARG A 181 -6.62 -1.92 -10.34
CA ARG A 181 -5.28 -2.03 -9.73
C ARG A 181 -4.57 -0.67 -9.64
N VAL A 182 -4.78 0.24 -10.59
CA VAL A 182 -4.34 1.64 -10.47
C VAL A 182 -5.02 2.32 -9.29
N ASP A 183 -6.34 2.13 -9.10
CA ASP A 183 -7.08 2.65 -7.95
C ASP A 183 -6.52 2.09 -6.62
N VAL A 184 -6.22 0.77 -6.55
CA VAL A 184 -5.53 0.16 -5.39
C VAL A 184 -4.23 0.89 -5.08
N SER A 185 -3.37 1.11 -6.09
CA SER A 185 -2.08 1.78 -5.90
C SER A 185 -2.24 3.24 -5.47
N ALA A 186 -3.29 3.94 -5.95
CA ALA A 186 -3.60 5.31 -5.53
C ALA A 186 -4.02 5.36 -4.05
N TYR A 187 -4.89 4.45 -3.61
CA TYR A 187 -5.29 4.36 -2.21
C TYR A 187 -4.16 3.90 -1.28
N GLN A 188 -3.26 3.03 -1.76
CA GLN A 188 -2.05 2.66 -1.03
C GLN A 188 -1.11 3.84 -0.83
N LEU A 189 -0.93 4.69 -1.83
CA LEU A 189 -0.16 5.95 -1.72
C LEU A 189 -0.78 6.87 -0.67
N GLU A 190 -2.10 7.04 -0.69
CA GLU A 190 -2.81 7.85 0.30
C GLU A 190 -2.69 7.28 1.72
N SER A 191 -2.81 5.95 1.86
CA SER A 191 -2.58 5.25 3.13
C SER A 191 -1.15 5.47 3.65
N ALA A 192 -0.15 5.36 2.77
CA ALA A 192 1.26 5.59 3.12
C ALA A 192 1.51 7.02 3.57
N ARG A 193 0.91 8.01 2.89
CA ARG A 193 1.01 9.43 3.26
C ARG A 193 0.47 9.70 4.67
N ARG A 194 -0.71 9.15 4.98
CA ARG A 194 -1.33 9.29 6.31
C ARG A 194 -0.56 8.57 7.40
N ALA A 195 -0.12 7.35 7.12
CA ALA A 195 0.70 6.58 8.05
C ALA A 195 2.02 7.31 8.34
N LEU A 196 2.66 7.90 7.33
CA LEU A 196 3.88 8.68 7.51
C LEU A 196 3.66 9.89 8.44
N ALA A 197 2.60 10.68 8.19
CA ALA A 197 2.27 11.83 9.05
C ALA A 197 2.04 11.39 10.50
N ALA A 198 1.22 10.34 10.72
CA ALA A 198 0.95 9.81 12.06
C ALA A 198 2.21 9.24 12.74
N ASN A 199 3.07 8.55 12.00
CA ASN A 199 4.32 8.02 12.53
C ASN A 199 5.29 9.14 12.93
N ILE A 200 5.37 10.23 12.15
CA ILE A 200 6.20 11.40 12.50
C ILE A 200 5.67 12.05 13.78
N VAL A 201 4.37 12.32 13.88
CA VAL A 201 3.75 12.88 15.10
C VAL A 201 4.01 11.99 16.30
N THR A 202 3.73 10.69 16.17
CA THR A 202 3.94 9.70 17.25
C THR A 202 5.40 9.64 17.69
N ALA A 203 6.34 9.61 16.74
CA ALA A 203 7.78 9.57 17.05
C ALA A 203 8.26 10.87 17.70
N ALA A 204 7.81 12.02 17.22
CA ALA A 204 8.17 13.33 17.77
C ALA A 204 7.65 13.49 19.21
N VAL A 205 6.37 13.15 19.48
CA VAL A 205 5.79 13.17 20.83
C VAL A 205 6.49 12.19 21.76
N THR A 206 6.76 10.98 21.30
CA THR A 206 7.46 9.95 22.09
C THR A 206 8.88 10.38 22.42
N SER A 207 9.60 11.00 21.45
CA SER A 207 10.94 11.54 21.69
C SER A 207 10.93 12.64 22.73
N ALA A 208 9.99 13.57 22.66
CA ALA A 208 9.81 14.66 23.63
C ALA A 208 9.54 14.12 25.04
N ALA A 209 8.62 13.16 25.16
CA ALA A 209 8.31 12.54 26.45
C ALA A 209 9.52 11.76 27.02
N LEU A 210 10.28 11.04 26.19
CA LEU A 210 11.47 10.32 26.61
C LEU A 210 12.60 11.27 27.02
N ALA A 211 12.78 12.38 26.33
CA ALA A 211 13.78 13.41 26.71
C ALA A 211 13.50 13.96 28.12
N GLU A 212 12.24 14.28 28.41
CA GLU A 212 11.83 14.77 29.75
C GLU A 212 11.94 13.69 30.82
N GLN A 213 11.63 12.41 30.49
CA GLN A 213 11.85 11.27 31.38
C GLN A 213 13.34 11.07 31.69
N VAL A 214 14.23 11.17 30.68
CA VAL A 214 15.69 11.10 30.87
C VAL A 214 16.14 12.19 31.85
N SER A 215 15.79 13.43 31.61
CA SER A 215 16.16 14.58 32.46
C SER A 215 15.66 14.42 33.92
N THR A 216 14.39 13.96 34.07
CA THR A 216 13.83 13.72 35.42
C THR A 216 14.52 12.55 36.14
N THR A 217 14.85 11.48 35.40
CA THR A 217 15.57 10.31 35.96
C THR A 217 17.01 10.67 36.33
N GLU A 218 17.69 11.52 35.56
CA GLU A 218 19.03 12.04 35.90
C GLU A 218 19.00 12.80 37.23
N ARG A 219 17.97 13.60 37.47
CA ARG A 219 17.81 14.27 38.77
C ARG A 219 17.53 13.28 39.91
N LEU A 220 16.72 12.24 39.67
CA LEU A 220 16.50 11.16 40.62
C LEU A 220 17.79 10.40 40.99
N VAL A 221 18.61 10.11 39.98
CA VAL A 221 19.95 9.50 40.18
C VAL A 221 20.84 10.41 41.05
N ALA A 222 20.86 11.70 40.79
CA ALA A 222 21.61 12.67 41.57
C ALA A 222 21.16 12.66 43.05
N LEU A 223 19.84 12.71 43.28
CA LEU A 223 19.26 12.66 44.64
C LEU A 223 19.61 11.35 45.36
N ALA A 224 19.53 10.22 44.68
CA ALA A 224 19.86 8.92 45.27
C ALA A 224 21.34 8.81 45.62
N ARG A 225 22.24 9.37 44.79
CA ARG A 225 23.70 9.44 45.10
C ARG A 225 23.97 10.35 46.30
N GLU A 226 23.33 11.51 46.38
CA GLU A 226 23.43 12.41 47.52
C GLU A 226 22.99 11.69 48.81
N GLN A 227 21.85 10.97 48.76
CA GLN A 227 21.35 10.19 49.88
C GLN A 227 22.31 9.05 50.30
N ALA A 228 22.90 8.32 49.34
CA ALA A 228 23.87 7.28 49.61
C ALA A 228 25.15 7.84 50.27
N ASN A 229 25.63 8.98 49.76
CA ASN A 229 26.82 9.66 50.34
C ASN A 229 26.55 10.16 51.77
N ASP A 230 25.38 10.75 52.03
CA ASP A 230 24.99 11.18 53.37
C ASP A 230 24.88 10.00 54.35
N THR A 231 24.28 8.90 53.91
CA THR A 231 24.14 7.69 54.74
C THR A 231 25.51 7.06 55.04
N ALA A 232 26.40 7.04 54.04
CA ALA A 232 27.79 6.59 54.23
C ALA A 232 28.59 7.50 55.20
N ALA A 233 28.35 8.82 55.16
CA ALA A 233 28.97 9.74 56.13
C ALA A 233 28.44 9.51 57.54
N ARG A 234 27.14 9.30 57.73
CA ARG A 234 26.51 8.97 59.01
C ARG A 234 27.02 7.62 59.56
N TYR A 235 27.19 6.62 58.70
CA TYR A 235 27.77 5.34 59.11
C TYR A 235 29.18 5.51 59.67
N ARG A 236 30.04 6.30 58.99
CA ARG A 236 31.40 6.59 59.47
C ARG A 236 31.44 7.28 60.85
N LEU A 237 30.39 8.07 61.14
CA LEU A 237 30.21 8.76 62.42
C LEU A 237 29.46 7.91 63.47
N GLY A 238 29.11 6.65 63.14
CA GLY A 238 28.35 5.77 64.03
C GLY A 238 26.84 6.11 64.13
N ALA A 239 26.32 7.02 63.28
CA ALA A 239 24.94 7.51 63.29
C ALA A 239 24.00 6.81 62.31
N ALA A 240 24.49 5.78 61.60
CA ALA A 240 23.69 4.91 60.72
C ALA A 240 24.26 3.48 60.78
N SER A 241 23.42 2.47 60.49
CA SER A 241 23.85 1.08 60.42
C SER A 241 24.59 0.78 59.11
N HIS A 242 25.41 -0.26 59.08
CA HIS A 242 26.02 -0.77 57.85
C HIS A 242 24.97 -1.20 56.83
N ALA A 243 23.84 -1.77 57.29
CA ALA A 243 22.73 -2.15 56.45
C ALA A 243 22.07 -0.93 55.76
N ASP A 244 21.89 0.17 56.50
CA ASP A 244 21.31 1.41 55.92
C ASP A 244 22.23 1.97 54.82
N MET A 245 23.53 1.97 55.03
CA MET A 245 24.52 2.41 54.04
C MET A 245 24.45 1.54 52.77
N LEU A 246 24.46 0.21 52.93
CA LEU A 246 24.38 -0.70 51.77
C LEU A 246 23.05 -0.59 51.04
N ASN A 247 21.92 -0.43 51.73
CA ASN A 247 20.61 -0.23 51.13
C ASN A 247 20.54 1.08 50.32
N ALA A 248 21.10 2.16 50.83
CA ALA A 248 21.17 3.44 50.11
C ALA A 248 22.04 3.36 48.85
N GLN A 249 23.20 2.66 48.93
CA GLN A 249 24.07 2.41 47.80
C GLN A 249 23.39 1.54 46.74
N GLN A 250 22.73 0.46 47.15
CA GLN A 250 21.99 -0.44 46.28
C GLN A 250 20.85 0.31 45.54
N SER A 251 20.10 1.15 46.26
CA SER A 251 19.03 1.96 45.66
C SER A 251 19.55 2.96 44.62
N ALA A 252 20.68 3.63 44.91
CA ALA A 252 21.31 4.53 43.95
C ALA A 252 21.81 3.79 42.71
N ALA A 253 22.49 2.65 42.88
CA ALA A 253 23.00 1.83 41.78
C ALA A 253 21.86 1.26 40.92
N ALA A 254 20.74 0.82 41.53
CA ALA A 254 19.57 0.34 40.80
C ALA A 254 18.93 1.43 39.90
N LEU A 255 18.85 2.65 40.43
CA LEU A 255 18.33 3.79 39.67
C LEU A 255 19.29 4.22 38.54
N GLU A 256 20.61 4.22 38.81
CA GLU A 256 21.63 4.46 37.78
C GLU A 256 21.57 3.42 36.66
N ALA A 257 21.33 2.16 36.96
CA ALA A 257 21.21 1.07 35.98
C ALA A 257 19.98 1.22 35.05
N SER A 258 18.95 1.96 35.48
CA SER A 258 17.78 2.22 34.62
C SER A 258 18.01 3.29 33.55
N LEU A 259 18.93 4.23 33.76
CA LEU A 259 19.16 5.38 32.91
C LEU A 259 19.71 5.02 31.49
N PRO A 260 20.68 4.09 31.34
CA PRO A 260 21.19 3.71 30.03
C PRO A 260 20.11 3.16 29.10
N ALA A 261 19.20 2.33 29.60
CA ALA A 261 18.10 1.77 28.82
C ALA A 261 17.14 2.87 28.33
N LEU A 262 16.81 3.84 29.22
CA LEU A 262 15.96 4.95 28.87
C LEU A 262 16.61 5.87 27.82
N ARG A 263 17.90 6.16 27.96
CA ARG A 263 18.68 6.92 26.97
C ARG A 263 18.75 6.21 25.63
N GLN A 264 18.93 4.90 25.64
CA GLN A 264 18.92 4.10 24.40
C GLN A 264 17.56 4.20 23.70
N GLN A 265 16.46 4.06 24.42
CA GLN A 265 15.11 4.19 23.85
C GLN A 265 14.88 5.57 23.24
N TRP A 266 15.29 6.62 23.93
CA TRP A 266 15.24 8.00 23.41
C TRP A 266 16.05 8.16 22.13
N GLN A 267 17.33 7.73 22.11
CA GLN A 267 18.17 7.81 20.92
C GLN A 267 17.58 7.01 19.74
N THR A 268 17.11 5.79 20.00
CA THR A 268 16.47 4.97 18.96
C THR A 268 15.24 5.66 18.35
N THR A 269 14.42 6.30 19.18
CA THR A 269 13.24 7.06 18.72
C THR A 269 13.66 8.27 17.87
N ARG A 270 14.70 9.01 18.25
CA ARG A 270 15.25 10.11 17.46
C ARG A 270 15.82 9.66 16.12
N HIS A 271 16.53 8.53 16.09
CA HIS A 271 17.03 7.95 14.85
C HIS A 271 15.87 7.52 13.92
N ALA A 272 14.83 6.91 14.49
CA ALA A 272 13.63 6.54 13.72
C ALA A 272 12.93 7.79 13.16
N LEU A 273 12.80 8.86 13.94
CA LEU A 273 12.23 10.13 13.47
C LEU A 273 13.07 10.71 12.32
N ALA A 274 14.42 10.72 12.42
CA ALA A 274 15.27 11.19 11.34
C ALA A 274 15.03 10.43 10.03
N VAL A 275 14.91 9.10 10.11
CA VAL A 275 14.61 8.26 8.94
C VAL A 275 13.23 8.58 8.33
N LEU A 276 12.20 8.82 9.16
CA LEU A 276 10.87 9.24 8.69
C LEU A 276 10.91 10.59 7.97
N LEU A 277 11.82 11.50 8.38
CA LEU A 277 12.05 12.79 7.72
C LEU A 277 12.91 12.68 6.44
N GLY A 278 13.40 11.48 6.10
CA GLY A 278 14.31 11.28 4.98
C GLY A 278 15.75 11.69 5.26
N ARG A 279 16.15 11.77 6.54
CA ARG A 279 17.49 12.16 7.00
C ARG A 279 18.27 10.94 7.50
N THR A 280 19.57 11.06 7.55
CA THR A 280 20.45 10.09 8.25
C THR A 280 20.37 10.28 9.78
N PRO A 281 20.62 9.26 10.60
CA PRO A 281 20.52 9.35 12.07
C PRO A 281 21.38 10.42 12.73
N ASP A 282 22.50 10.79 12.11
CA ASP A 282 23.40 11.89 12.58
C ASP A 282 22.77 13.27 12.45
N GLN A 283 21.74 13.40 11.58
CA GLN A 283 20.99 14.65 11.35
C GLN A 283 19.66 14.67 12.13
N ALA A 284 19.57 13.90 13.24
CA ALA A 284 18.38 13.88 14.07
C ALA A 284 18.04 15.30 14.57
N SER A 285 16.76 15.68 14.44
CA SER A 285 16.25 16.99 14.90
C SER A 285 16.38 17.14 16.42
N ALA A 286 16.39 18.39 16.90
CA ALA A 286 16.20 18.66 18.32
C ALA A 286 14.81 18.16 18.77
N ASP A 287 14.71 17.73 20.02
CA ASP A 287 13.43 17.31 20.59
C ASP A 287 12.50 18.51 20.74
N LEU A 288 11.21 18.25 20.55
CA LEU A 288 10.16 19.20 20.91
C LEU A 288 10.05 19.28 22.45
N ALA A 289 9.68 20.43 22.97
CA ALA A 289 9.26 20.49 24.36
C ALA A 289 7.85 19.88 24.50
N LEU A 290 7.68 18.95 25.45
CA LEU A 290 6.38 18.30 25.66
C LEU A 290 5.28 19.33 26.03
N ALA A 291 5.68 20.41 26.71
CA ALA A 291 4.80 21.53 27.08
C ALA A 291 4.26 22.34 25.89
N ASP A 292 4.94 22.33 24.74
CA ASP A 292 4.53 23.04 23.53
C ASP A 292 3.52 22.24 22.69
N LEU A 293 3.18 21.02 23.11
CA LEU A 293 2.23 20.15 22.45
C LEU A 293 0.88 20.21 23.17
N HIS A 294 -0.13 20.70 22.47
CA HIS A 294 -1.46 20.89 23.03
C HIS A 294 -2.41 19.79 22.58
N LEU A 295 -3.24 19.29 23.49
CA LEU A 295 -4.30 18.34 23.14
C LEU A 295 -5.44 19.08 22.41
N PRO A 296 -5.94 18.54 21.29
CA PRO A 296 -7.16 19.02 20.67
C PRO A 296 -8.35 18.94 21.63
N GLU A 297 -9.11 20.01 21.75
CA GLU A 297 -10.31 20.04 22.62
C GLU A 297 -11.49 19.30 21.99
N ASP A 298 -11.66 19.46 20.65
CA ASP A 298 -12.68 18.77 19.88
C ASP A 298 -12.03 17.64 19.06
N VAL A 299 -12.53 16.42 19.27
CA VAL A 299 -12.07 15.22 18.59
C VAL A 299 -13.18 14.73 17.67
N PRO A 300 -13.07 14.91 16.35
CA PRO A 300 -14.08 14.43 15.42
C PRO A 300 -14.12 12.90 15.46
N VAL A 301 -15.33 12.32 15.49
CA VAL A 301 -15.55 10.87 15.46
C VAL A 301 -16.42 10.54 14.27
N VAL A 302 -15.83 9.94 13.25
CA VAL A 302 -16.53 9.51 12.03
C VAL A 302 -17.53 8.41 12.38
N VAL A 303 -18.78 8.50 11.92
CA VAL A 303 -19.74 7.40 12.11
C VAL A 303 -19.35 6.14 11.31
N PRO A 304 -19.68 4.92 11.80
CA PRO A 304 -19.24 3.67 11.16
C PRO A 304 -19.58 3.57 9.66
N SER A 305 -20.74 4.05 9.24
CA SER A 305 -21.14 4.04 7.82
C SER A 305 -20.25 4.93 6.93
N THR A 306 -19.82 6.09 7.45
CA THR A 306 -18.96 7.02 6.72
C THR A 306 -17.51 6.56 6.71
N LEU A 307 -17.07 5.81 7.74
CA LEU A 307 -15.72 5.25 7.83
C LEU A 307 -15.38 4.38 6.62
N LEU A 308 -16.35 3.62 6.10
CA LEU A 308 -16.19 2.77 4.93
C LEU A 308 -15.73 3.55 3.69
N GLN A 309 -16.07 4.83 3.61
CA GLN A 309 -15.69 5.71 2.50
C GLN A 309 -14.46 6.57 2.81
N ALA A 310 -14.18 6.83 4.09
CA ALA A 310 -13.11 7.72 4.52
C ALA A 310 -11.73 7.04 4.59
N ARG A 311 -11.69 5.71 4.81
CA ARG A 311 -10.43 4.97 4.98
C ARG A 311 -9.87 4.47 3.63
N PRO A 312 -8.62 4.84 3.28
CA PRO A 312 -8.02 4.42 2.02
C PRO A 312 -7.70 2.92 1.97
N ASP A 313 -7.45 2.24 3.10
CA ASP A 313 -7.24 0.79 3.15
C ASP A 313 -8.52 0.02 2.79
N ILE A 314 -9.70 0.46 3.25
CA ILE A 314 -11.00 -0.11 2.87
C ILE A 314 -11.25 0.13 1.38
N ARG A 315 -10.99 1.33 0.87
CA ARG A 315 -11.13 1.67 -0.56
C ARG A 315 -10.18 0.87 -1.44
N ALA A 316 -8.96 0.62 -0.97
CA ALA A 316 -8.01 -0.26 -1.66
C ALA A 316 -8.51 -1.71 -1.74
N ALA A 317 -9.07 -2.24 -0.64
CA ALA A 317 -9.66 -3.57 -0.61
C ALA A 317 -10.90 -3.68 -1.52
N GLU A 318 -11.75 -2.66 -1.56
CA GLU A 318 -12.90 -2.57 -2.48
C GLU A 318 -12.43 -2.56 -3.95
N ALA A 319 -11.44 -1.74 -4.30
CA ALA A 319 -10.87 -1.70 -5.64
C ALA A 319 -10.21 -3.04 -6.02
N GLY A 320 -9.55 -3.71 -5.07
CA GLY A 320 -9.00 -5.05 -5.23
C GLY A 320 -10.07 -6.11 -5.54
N LEU A 321 -11.19 -6.06 -4.84
CA LEU A 321 -12.36 -6.90 -5.10
C LEU A 321 -12.92 -6.67 -6.51
N GLN A 322 -13.05 -5.41 -6.92
CA GLN A 322 -13.52 -5.03 -8.26
C GLN A 322 -12.56 -5.50 -9.35
N ALA A 323 -11.24 -5.46 -9.09
CA ALA A 323 -10.24 -6.02 -10.00
C ALA A 323 -10.40 -7.54 -10.15
N ALA A 324 -10.55 -8.26 -9.05
CA ALA A 324 -10.76 -9.71 -9.06
C ALA A 324 -12.09 -10.11 -9.75
N ALA A 325 -13.16 -9.34 -9.58
CA ALA A 325 -14.41 -9.52 -10.32
C ALA A 325 -14.20 -9.40 -11.83
N ALA A 326 -13.44 -8.41 -12.27
CA ALA A 326 -13.12 -8.23 -13.68
C ALA A 326 -12.24 -9.38 -14.23
N GLU A 327 -11.33 -9.94 -13.44
CA GLU A 327 -10.51 -11.12 -13.82
C GLU A 327 -11.35 -12.38 -14.05
N VAL A 328 -12.44 -12.56 -13.28
CA VAL A 328 -13.43 -13.63 -13.58
C VAL A 328 -14.05 -13.42 -14.96
N GLY A 329 -14.33 -12.15 -15.32
CA GLY A 329 -14.81 -11.77 -16.65
C GLY A 329 -13.82 -12.14 -17.74
N VAL A 330 -12.52 -11.85 -17.56
CA VAL A 330 -11.44 -12.24 -18.49
C VAL A 330 -11.43 -13.75 -18.69
N ALA A 331 -11.35 -14.52 -17.59
CA ALA A 331 -11.28 -15.98 -17.64
C ALA A 331 -12.55 -16.61 -18.23
N THR A 332 -13.70 -15.96 -18.07
CA THR A 332 -14.95 -16.40 -18.69
C THR A 332 -14.96 -16.11 -20.19
N ALA A 333 -14.53 -14.92 -20.60
CA ALA A 333 -14.47 -14.51 -22.01
C ALA A 333 -13.51 -15.38 -22.85
N GLN A 334 -12.46 -15.92 -22.24
CA GLN A 334 -11.52 -16.86 -22.89
C GLN A 334 -12.15 -18.22 -23.27
N LEU A 335 -13.35 -18.54 -22.79
CA LEU A 335 -14.11 -19.73 -23.21
C LEU A 335 -14.84 -19.54 -24.56
N PHE A 336 -14.90 -18.32 -25.07
CA PHE A 336 -15.66 -17.95 -26.27
C PHE A 336 -14.76 -17.75 -27.50
N PRO A 337 -15.35 -17.72 -28.71
CA PRO A 337 -14.57 -17.51 -29.94
C PRO A 337 -13.79 -16.20 -29.94
N GLN A 338 -12.56 -16.25 -30.47
CA GLN A 338 -11.72 -15.08 -30.70
C GLN A 338 -11.60 -14.80 -32.19
N LEU A 339 -11.85 -13.56 -32.60
CA LEU A 339 -11.74 -13.09 -33.99
C LEU A 339 -10.50 -12.22 -34.11
N SER A 340 -9.53 -12.70 -34.90
CA SER A 340 -8.31 -11.96 -35.21
C SER A 340 -8.30 -11.54 -36.68
N LEU A 341 -7.92 -10.30 -36.94
CA LEU A 341 -7.65 -9.76 -38.25
C LEU A 341 -6.16 -9.62 -38.46
N SER A 342 -5.67 -9.96 -39.65
CA SER A 342 -4.28 -9.80 -40.03
C SER A 342 -4.18 -9.22 -41.44
N ALA A 343 -3.19 -8.36 -41.63
CA ALA A 343 -2.81 -7.87 -42.94
C ALA A 343 -1.28 -7.82 -43.03
N SER A 344 -0.74 -8.24 -44.15
CA SER A 344 0.70 -8.12 -44.39
C SER A 344 0.94 -7.61 -45.80
N MET A 345 2.03 -6.84 -45.96
CA MET A 345 2.53 -6.40 -47.24
C MET A 345 4.04 -6.33 -47.24
N GLY A 346 4.67 -6.68 -48.35
CA GLY A 346 6.12 -6.71 -48.41
C GLY A 346 6.68 -7.25 -49.71
N HIS A 347 7.90 -7.67 -49.67
CA HIS A 347 8.62 -8.29 -50.77
C HIS A 347 9.29 -9.60 -50.36
N ALA A 348 9.26 -10.62 -51.21
CA ALA A 348 9.98 -11.86 -51.02
C ALA A 348 10.59 -12.31 -52.34
N GLY A 349 11.73 -13.05 -52.25
CA GLY A 349 12.39 -13.58 -53.45
C GLY A 349 13.44 -14.61 -53.08
N PHE A 350 13.82 -15.43 -54.06
CA PHE A 350 14.88 -16.45 -53.89
C PHE A 350 16.31 -15.87 -53.99
N ASN A 351 16.43 -14.60 -54.31
CA ASN A 351 17.66 -13.81 -54.27
C ASN A 351 17.35 -12.33 -54.06
N TRP A 352 18.34 -11.53 -53.70
CA TRP A 352 18.18 -10.10 -53.44
C TRP A 352 17.59 -9.30 -54.62
N PRO A 353 18.04 -9.48 -55.87
CA PRO A 353 17.45 -8.78 -57.02
C PRO A 353 15.99 -9.12 -57.23
N ALA A 354 15.60 -10.39 -57.09
CA ALA A 354 14.20 -10.80 -57.24
C ALA A 354 13.31 -10.22 -56.13
N MET A 355 13.79 -10.21 -54.87
CA MET A 355 13.06 -9.61 -53.77
C MET A 355 12.84 -8.12 -53.98
N LEU A 356 13.82 -7.36 -54.46
CA LEU A 356 13.73 -5.92 -54.69
C LEU A 356 13.00 -5.53 -55.97
N SER A 357 12.64 -6.48 -56.81
CA SER A 357 11.89 -6.26 -58.02
C SER A 357 10.39 -6.17 -57.75
N GLY A 358 9.62 -5.57 -58.68
CA GLY A 358 8.16 -5.55 -58.56
C GLY A 358 7.49 -6.92 -58.59
N ALA A 359 8.21 -7.96 -59.13
CA ALA A 359 7.75 -9.35 -59.13
C ALA A 359 7.82 -10.00 -57.74
N GLY A 360 8.61 -9.44 -56.82
CA GLY A 360 8.72 -9.93 -55.42
C GLY A 360 7.62 -9.40 -54.50
N ALA A 361 6.73 -8.50 -54.94
CA ALA A 361 5.68 -7.93 -54.11
C ALA A 361 4.68 -8.99 -53.65
N ILE A 362 4.45 -9.06 -52.36
CA ILE A 362 3.52 -9.98 -51.72
C ILE A 362 2.61 -9.21 -50.75
N TRP A 363 1.36 -9.62 -50.66
CA TRP A 363 0.43 -9.09 -49.65
C TRP A 363 -0.58 -10.16 -49.25
N SER A 364 -1.11 -10.04 -48.05
CA SER A 364 -2.23 -10.87 -47.58
C SER A 364 -3.13 -10.08 -46.64
N VAL A 365 -4.42 -10.36 -46.66
CA VAL A 365 -5.41 -9.90 -45.68
C VAL A 365 -6.25 -11.09 -45.28
N GLY A 366 -6.39 -11.29 -43.98
CA GLY A 366 -7.09 -12.44 -43.45
C GLY A 366 -7.87 -12.14 -42.19
N ALA A 367 -8.90 -12.93 -41.94
CA ALA A 367 -9.63 -12.98 -40.69
C ALA A 367 -9.66 -14.43 -40.21
N SER A 368 -9.36 -14.65 -38.94
CA SER A 368 -9.35 -15.97 -38.31
C SER A 368 -10.27 -16.00 -37.09
N LEU A 369 -11.23 -16.91 -37.07
CA LEU A 369 -12.10 -17.16 -35.91
C LEU A 369 -11.70 -18.47 -35.27
N THR A 370 -11.23 -18.40 -34.00
CA THR A 370 -10.80 -19.58 -33.25
C THR A 370 -11.68 -19.79 -32.04
N GLN A 371 -12.36 -20.96 -31.96
CA GLN A 371 -13.15 -21.39 -30.78
C GLN A 371 -12.41 -22.51 -30.07
N PRO A 372 -12.01 -22.33 -28.79
CA PRO A 372 -11.48 -23.43 -28.00
C PRO A 372 -12.59 -24.46 -27.69
N LEU A 373 -12.43 -25.69 -28.19
CA LEU A 373 -13.39 -26.77 -27.92
C LEU A 373 -12.93 -27.68 -26.77
N PHE A 374 -11.65 -28.06 -26.78
CA PHE A 374 -11.10 -28.93 -25.73
C PHE A 374 -9.62 -28.57 -25.46
N HIS A 375 -9.35 -28.24 -24.20
CA HIS A 375 -8.00 -27.91 -23.68
C HIS A 375 -7.71 -28.71 -22.40
N GLY A 376 -8.12 -29.97 -22.31
CA GLY A 376 -7.88 -30.79 -21.12
C GLY A 376 -8.50 -30.24 -19.84
N GLY A 377 -9.54 -29.39 -19.91
CA GLY A 377 -10.17 -28.75 -18.77
C GLY A 377 -9.45 -27.49 -18.25
N ALA A 378 -8.33 -27.05 -18.86
CA ALA A 378 -7.51 -25.95 -18.37
C ALA A 378 -8.29 -24.62 -18.27
N LEU A 379 -9.05 -24.24 -19.30
CA LEU A 379 -9.83 -22.99 -19.30
C LEU A 379 -10.93 -22.97 -18.21
N LEU A 380 -11.58 -24.11 -17.98
CA LEU A 380 -12.56 -24.23 -16.90
C LEU A 380 -11.90 -24.16 -15.52
N ALA A 381 -10.71 -24.75 -15.38
CA ALA A 381 -9.93 -24.65 -14.15
C ALA A 381 -9.47 -23.20 -13.90
N GLN A 382 -9.02 -22.47 -14.91
CA GLN A 382 -8.65 -21.05 -14.82
C GLN A 382 -9.83 -20.18 -14.39
N ARG A 383 -11.04 -20.40 -14.96
CA ARG A 383 -12.24 -19.70 -14.51
C ARG A 383 -12.59 -20.00 -13.05
N ARG A 384 -12.47 -21.26 -12.61
CA ARG A 384 -12.71 -21.64 -11.21
C ARG A 384 -11.67 -21.01 -10.28
N ALA A 385 -10.40 -20.96 -10.69
CA ALA A 385 -9.34 -20.29 -9.94
C ALA A 385 -9.62 -18.78 -9.80
N ALA A 386 -9.97 -18.09 -10.89
CA ALA A 386 -10.35 -16.68 -10.85
C ALA A 386 -11.56 -16.45 -9.93
N ARG A 387 -12.56 -17.35 -9.95
CA ARG A 387 -13.71 -17.27 -9.04
C ARG A 387 -13.31 -17.43 -7.58
N ALA A 388 -12.45 -18.39 -7.25
CA ALA A 388 -11.95 -18.58 -5.89
C ALA A 388 -11.12 -17.36 -5.42
N THR A 389 -10.34 -16.73 -6.33
CA THR A 389 -9.61 -15.48 -6.04
C THR A 389 -10.57 -14.32 -5.74
N TYR A 390 -11.68 -14.22 -6.47
CA TYR A 390 -12.73 -13.24 -6.17
C TYR A 390 -13.38 -13.49 -4.81
N ASP A 391 -13.73 -14.73 -4.50
CA ASP A 391 -14.36 -15.09 -3.22
C ASP A 391 -13.39 -14.78 -2.04
N ALA A 392 -12.09 -15.04 -2.22
CA ALA A 392 -11.05 -14.63 -1.26
C ALA A 392 -10.96 -13.11 -1.10
N ALA A 393 -11.08 -12.34 -2.19
CA ALA A 393 -11.07 -10.88 -2.13
C ALA A 393 -12.31 -10.32 -1.40
N VAL A 394 -13.48 -10.97 -1.52
CA VAL A 394 -14.68 -10.66 -0.74
C VAL A 394 -14.41 -10.81 0.76
N ASP A 395 -13.80 -11.90 1.18
CA ASP A 395 -13.53 -12.16 2.60
C ASP A 395 -12.40 -11.24 3.13
N GLN A 396 -11.41 -10.94 2.31
CA GLN A 396 -10.37 -9.94 2.66
C GLN A 396 -10.97 -8.54 2.85
N TYR A 397 -11.92 -8.13 2.01
CA TYR A 397 -12.65 -6.86 2.19
C TYR A 397 -13.40 -6.84 3.53
N LYS A 398 -14.16 -7.89 3.85
CA LYS A 398 -14.87 -8.01 5.14
C LYS A 398 -13.91 -7.91 6.33
N GLN A 399 -12.78 -8.64 6.27
CA GLN A 399 -11.76 -8.59 7.32
C GLN A 399 -11.17 -7.19 7.50
N THR A 400 -10.90 -6.48 6.39
CA THR A 400 -10.38 -5.10 6.44
C THR A 400 -11.37 -4.16 7.11
N VAL A 401 -12.67 -4.28 6.80
CA VAL A 401 -13.72 -3.48 7.43
C VAL A 401 -13.83 -3.76 8.93
N LEU A 402 -13.84 -5.04 9.33
CA LEU A 402 -13.92 -5.41 10.75
C LEU A 402 -12.69 -4.92 11.53
N ALA A 403 -11.49 -5.05 10.97
CA ALA A 403 -10.27 -4.55 11.57
C ALA A 403 -10.28 -3.01 11.71
N ALA A 404 -10.87 -2.31 10.73
CA ALA A 404 -11.01 -0.86 10.80
C ALA A 404 -11.97 -0.43 11.91
N PHE A 405 -13.09 -1.12 12.13
CA PHE A 405 -13.99 -0.85 13.24
C PHE A 405 -13.34 -1.12 14.58
N GLN A 406 -12.61 -2.24 14.70
CA GLN A 406 -11.85 -2.57 15.90
C GLN A 406 -10.82 -1.48 16.21
N ASP A 407 -10.03 -1.06 15.22
CA ASP A 407 -8.97 -0.04 15.41
C ASP A 407 -9.56 1.28 15.98
N VAL A 408 -10.67 1.76 15.42
CA VAL A 408 -11.35 2.96 15.95
C VAL A 408 -11.90 2.73 17.36
N ALA A 409 -12.55 1.58 17.61
CA ALA A 409 -13.09 1.24 18.93
C ALA A 409 -11.99 1.22 20.00
N ASP A 410 -10.86 0.57 19.70
CA ASP A 410 -9.71 0.46 20.61
C ASP A 410 -9.10 1.83 20.91
N ARG A 411 -8.98 2.73 19.90
CA ARG A 411 -8.45 4.09 20.11
C ARG A 411 -9.38 4.98 20.90
N LEU A 412 -10.68 4.90 20.69
CA LEU A 412 -11.67 5.65 21.48
C LEU A 412 -11.66 5.21 22.94
N ALA A 413 -11.59 3.91 23.19
CA ALA A 413 -11.47 3.37 24.56
C ALA A 413 -10.14 3.79 25.21
N ALA A 414 -9.04 3.79 24.45
CA ALA A 414 -7.74 4.25 24.93
C ALA A 414 -7.79 5.71 25.37
N LEU A 415 -8.37 6.62 24.57
CA LEU A 415 -8.45 8.04 24.90
C LEU A 415 -9.21 8.32 26.23
N ASP A 416 -10.30 7.62 26.48
CA ASP A 416 -11.09 7.77 27.71
C ASP A 416 -10.31 7.29 28.94
N ASN A 417 -9.66 6.12 28.83
CA ASN A 417 -8.80 5.57 29.88
C ASN A 417 -7.56 6.46 30.13
N ASP A 418 -6.91 6.93 29.07
CA ASP A 418 -5.74 7.81 29.16
C ASP A 418 -6.06 9.14 29.84
N ALA A 419 -7.25 9.70 29.56
CA ALA A 419 -7.70 10.91 30.21
C ALA A 419 -7.83 10.72 31.74
N SER A 420 -8.41 9.60 32.15
CA SER A 420 -8.57 9.25 33.57
C SER A 420 -7.21 8.97 34.24
N ALA A 421 -6.31 8.27 33.55
CA ALA A 421 -4.95 8.00 34.04
C ALA A 421 -4.13 9.29 34.17
N LEU A 422 -4.21 10.19 33.19
CA LEU A 422 -3.53 11.49 33.23
C LEU A 422 -4.06 12.38 34.34
N ASP A 423 -5.38 12.44 34.57
CA ASP A 423 -5.96 13.19 35.68
C ASP A 423 -5.45 12.67 37.05
N ALA A 424 -5.44 11.36 37.24
CA ALA A 424 -4.90 10.75 38.46
C ALA A 424 -3.40 11.06 38.64
N SER A 425 -2.60 10.96 37.56
CA SER A 425 -1.17 11.26 37.59
C SER A 425 -0.89 12.73 37.89
N ASN A 426 -1.68 13.65 37.31
CA ASN A 426 -1.59 15.09 37.60
C ASN A 426 -1.89 15.41 39.07
N ARG A 427 -2.96 14.84 39.63
CA ARG A 427 -3.28 15.00 41.04
C ARG A 427 -2.18 14.48 41.95
N SER A 428 -1.61 13.33 41.61
CA SER A 428 -0.48 12.74 42.35
C SER A 428 0.76 13.65 42.29
N ALA A 429 1.14 14.11 41.09
CA ALA A 429 2.29 15.00 40.92
C ALA A 429 2.10 16.35 41.64
N ALA A 430 0.90 16.94 41.57
CA ALA A 430 0.58 18.18 42.26
C ALA A 430 0.64 18.03 43.80
N ALA A 431 0.08 16.94 44.34
CA ALA A 431 0.13 16.65 45.76
C ALA A 431 1.59 16.41 46.26
N ALA A 432 2.37 15.63 45.47
CA ALA A 432 3.78 15.37 45.77
C ALA A 432 4.64 16.65 45.69
N ARG A 433 4.35 17.54 44.73
CA ARG A 433 5.01 18.84 44.62
C ARG A 433 4.70 19.71 45.85
N GLY A 434 3.44 19.82 46.26
CA GLY A 434 3.04 20.57 47.45
C GLY A 434 3.74 20.05 48.71
N ALA A 435 3.80 18.74 48.88
CA ALA A 435 4.51 18.11 49.98
C ALA A 435 6.03 18.39 49.94
N PHE A 436 6.63 18.41 48.77
CA PHE A 436 8.04 18.81 48.61
C PHE A 436 8.28 20.27 48.95
N ASP A 437 7.45 21.18 48.45
CA ASP A 437 7.55 22.64 48.69
C ASP A 437 7.40 22.95 50.18
N ASP A 438 6.46 22.33 50.90
CA ASP A 438 6.28 22.45 52.35
C ASP A 438 7.49 21.88 53.14
N THR A 439 7.96 20.69 52.77
CA THR A 439 9.12 20.05 53.40
C THR A 439 10.40 20.88 53.18
N ALA A 440 10.60 21.39 51.98
CA ALA A 440 11.76 22.26 51.66
C ALA A 440 11.70 23.59 52.45
N ALA A 441 10.49 24.16 52.68
CA ALA A 441 10.31 25.35 53.52
C ALA A 441 10.69 25.06 54.99
N ARG A 442 10.25 23.93 55.55
CA ARG A 442 10.60 23.50 56.94
C ARG A 442 12.09 23.22 57.10
N VAL A 443 12.74 22.65 56.09
CA VAL A 443 14.20 22.45 56.10
C VAL A 443 14.94 23.80 56.12
N ARG A 444 14.48 24.78 55.34
CA ARG A 444 15.06 26.15 55.34
C ARG A 444 14.93 26.85 56.70
N LEU A 445 13.86 26.56 57.41
CA LEU A 445 13.63 27.08 58.78
C LEU A 445 14.35 26.28 59.88
N GLY A 446 15.09 25.25 59.52
CA GLY A 446 15.80 24.39 60.50
C GLY A 446 14.89 23.39 61.25
N ALA A 447 13.62 23.28 60.86
CA ALA A 447 12.66 22.40 61.53
C ALA A 447 12.76 20.92 61.08
N LEU A 448 13.38 20.65 59.93
CA LEU A 448 13.61 19.32 59.38
C LEU A 448 15.03 19.18 58.83
N PRO A 449 15.58 17.96 58.83
CA PRO A 449 16.91 17.70 58.25
C PRO A 449 16.87 17.76 56.74
N PRO A 450 17.99 18.10 56.04
CA PRO A 450 18.06 18.14 54.57
C PRO A 450 17.67 16.84 53.87
N SER A 451 17.84 15.69 54.53
CA SER A 451 17.42 14.38 54.00
C SER A 451 15.90 14.27 53.79
N ALA A 452 15.11 14.97 54.60
CA ALA A 452 13.65 15.00 54.44
C ALA A 452 13.23 15.68 53.15
N ALA A 453 13.88 16.82 52.79
CA ALA A 453 13.61 17.51 51.54
C ALA A 453 13.99 16.64 50.30
N ARG A 454 15.14 15.94 50.35
CA ARG A 454 15.55 15.01 49.28
C ARG A 454 14.57 13.85 49.10
N ALA A 455 14.13 13.24 50.20
CA ALA A 455 13.12 12.16 50.13
C ALA A 455 11.81 12.65 49.53
N SER A 456 11.35 13.84 49.93
CA SER A 456 10.13 14.45 49.36
C SER A 456 10.30 14.87 47.89
N GLU A 457 11.49 15.40 47.50
CA GLU A 457 11.79 15.68 46.08
C GLU A 457 11.79 14.39 45.23
N GLN A 458 12.34 13.29 45.76
CA GLN A 458 12.33 12.01 45.07
C GLN A 458 10.91 11.51 44.82
N GLN A 459 10.02 11.63 45.81
CA GLN A 459 8.59 11.28 45.62
C GLN A 459 7.93 12.15 44.53
N TYR A 460 8.17 13.47 44.57
CA TYR A 460 7.69 14.37 43.55
C TYR A 460 8.21 14.02 42.15
N ARG A 461 9.51 13.72 42.00
CA ARG A 461 10.10 13.36 40.72
C ARG A 461 9.56 12.03 40.18
N ASN A 462 9.25 11.05 41.03
CA ASN A 462 8.61 9.82 40.62
C ASN A 462 7.18 10.07 40.11
N ALA A 463 6.38 10.85 40.86
CA ALA A 463 5.04 11.22 40.43
C ALA A 463 5.07 12.03 39.11
N ARG A 464 6.08 12.89 38.91
CA ARG A 464 6.30 13.63 37.66
C ARG A 464 6.64 12.70 36.48
N LEU A 465 7.42 11.63 36.69
CA LEU A 465 7.67 10.63 35.65
C LEU A 465 6.37 9.96 35.16
N ASP A 466 5.47 9.64 36.09
CA ASP A 466 4.20 9.02 35.73
C ASP A 466 3.29 10.02 34.97
N GLU A 467 3.29 11.28 35.37
CA GLU A 467 2.59 12.37 34.66
C GLU A 467 3.15 12.57 33.25
N ILE A 468 4.48 12.59 33.05
CA ILE A 468 5.12 12.71 31.73
C ILE A 468 4.71 11.55 30.83
N ARG A 469 4.73 10.31 31.35
CA ARG A 469 4.30 9.12 30.60
C ARG A 469 2.84 9.21 30.18
N ALA A 470 1.96 9.52 31.11
CA ALA A 470 0.54 9.63 30.84
C ALA A 470 0.22 10.76 29.81
N THR A 471 0.91 11.90 29.89
CA THR A 471 0.80 12.99 28.91
C THR A 471 1.23 12.53 27.54
N GLY A 472 2.40 11.89 27.43
CA GLY A 472 2.92 11.35 26.16
C GLY A 472 2.00 10.30 25.55
N THR A 473 1.47 9.36 26.35
CA THR A 473 0.52 8.33 25.89
C THR A 473 -0.72 8.95 25.32
N ARG A 474 -1.36 9.88 26.03
CA ARG A 474 -2.58 10.54 25.57
C ARG A 474 -2.41 11.32 24.27
N LEU A 475 -1.27 12.05 24.12
CA LEU A 475 -0.94 12.76 22.89
C LEU A 475 -0.76 11.76 21.71
N VAL A 476 -0.05 10.66 21.93
CA VAL A 476 0.18 9.62 20.93
C VAL A 476 -1.12 8.93 20.51
N ASP A 477 -1.98 8.55 21.47
CA ASP A 477 -3.22 7.85 21.16
C ASP A 477 -4.26 8.77 20.51
N THR A 478 -4.23 10.08 20.80
CA THR A 478 -4.96 11.08 20.01
C THR A 478 -4.52 11.07 18.54
N ALA A 479 -3.21 11.06 18.24
CA ALA A 479 -2.70 11.00 16.87
C ALA A 479 -3.12 9.70 16.16
N ARG A 480 -3.05 8.57 16.87
CA ARG A 480 -3.49 7.27 16.35
C ARG A 480 -4.97 7.22 16.06
N LEU A 481 -5.81 7.89 16.87
CA LEU A 481 -7.24 7.99 16.58
C LEU A 481 -7.50 8.76 15.29
N TYR A 482 -6.82 9.89 15.06
CA TYR A 482 -6.93 10.61 13.78
C TYR A 482 -6.53 9.73 12.59
N GLN A 483 -5.48 8.93 12.72
CA GLN A 483 -5.07 7.96 11.71
C GLN A 483 -6.15 6.90 11.47
N ALA A 484 -6.75 6.34 12.53
CA ALA A 484 -7.75 5.29 12.47
C ALA A 484 -9.06 5.74 11.83
N MET A 485 -9.48 6.99 12.07
CA MET A 485 -10.73 7.52 11.50
C MET A 485 -10.64 7.82 10.00
N GLY A 486 -9.44 8.04 9.47
CA GLY A 486 -9.27 8.50 8.10
C GLY A 486 -9.79 9.94 7.92
N THR A 487 -9.37 10.60 6.87
CA THR A 487 -9.95 11.90 6.45
C THR A 487 -10.69 11.69 5.14
N PRO A 488 -11.79 12.41 4.89
CA PRO A 488 -12.40 12.38 3.57
C PRO A 488 -11.35 12.78 2.55
N THR A 489 -11.14 11.94 1.58
CA THR A 489 -10.28 12.32 0.46
C THR A 489 -11.03 13.33 -0.39
N ASP A 490 -10.45 14.49 -0.68
CA ASP A 490 -10.76 15.24 -1.90
C ASP A 490 -10.48 14.39 -3.18
N GLY A 491 -10.00 13.19 -2.98
CA GLY A 491 -9.62 12.17 -3.96
C GLY A 491 -10.71 11.70 -4.91
N GLY A 492 -11.97 12.13 -4.70
CA GLY A 492 -12.97 12.02 -5.77
C GLY A 492 -12.57 12.83 -7.01
N LYS A 493 -11.84 13.93 -6.86
CA LYS A 493 -11.34 14.76 -7.96
C LYS A 493 -9.97 14.27 -8.45
N ASP A 494 -9.08 13.90 -7.53
CA ASP A 494 -7.73 13.43 -7.90
C ASP A 494 -7.72 11.97 -8.37
N ALA A 495 -8.57 11.10 -7.85
CA ALA A 495 -8.78 9.76 -8.40
C ALA A 495 -9.44 9.79 -9.79
N LYS A 496 -10.38 10.71 -10.06
CA LYS A 496 -10.94 10.92 -11.41
C LYS A 496 -9.91 11.51 -12.36
N ARG A 497 -9.06 12.44 -11.94
CA ARG A 497 -7.88 12.90 -12.70
C ARG A 497 -6.85 11.78 -12.86
N ALA A 498 -6.69 10.91 -11.86
CA ALA A 498 -5.79 9.79 -11.89
C ALA A 498 -6.25 8.65 -12.82
N SER A 499 -7.57 8.43 -12.96
CA SER A 499 -8.13 7.37 -13.80
C SER A 499 -8.22 7.73 -15.30
N GLY A 500 -7.81 8.94 -15.69
CA GLY A 500 -7.85 9.36 -17.10
C GLY A 500 -9.28 9.55 -17.67
N ALA A 501 -10.30 9.65 -16.81
CA ALA A 501 -11.67 9.89 -17.25
C ALA A 501 -11.87 11.28 -17.90
N ASP A 502 -10.93 12.23 -17.67
CA ASP A 502 -10.89 13.52 -18.36
C ASP A 502 -10.28 13.44 -19.78
N GLY A 503 -9.62 12.32 -20.14
CA GLY A 503 -9.09 12.12 -21.50
C GLY A 503 -10.17 11.94 -22.58
N ALA A 504 -11.43 11.73 -22.19
CA ALA A 504 -12.55 11.67 -23.14
C ALA A 504 -13.08 13.06 -23.53
N GLN A 505 -12.78 14.11 -22.77
CA GLN A 505 -13.16 15.49 -23.12
C GLN A 505 -12.10 16.16 -24.01
N ASP A 506 -10.81 15.84 -23.84
CA ASP A 506 -9.73 16.34 -24.71
C ASP A 506 -9.80 15.76 -26.15
N ALA A 507 -10.35 14.54 -26.31
CA ALA A 507 -10.62 13.99 -27.64
C ALA A 507 -11.75 14.74 -28.39
N GLY A 508 -12.64 15.41 -27.66
CA GLY A 508 -13.68 16.28 -28.20
C GLY A 508 -13.13 17.62 -28.69
N ASP A 509 -12.15 18.18 -28.05
CA ASP A 509 -11.53 19.45 -28.40
C ASP A 509 -10.49 19.29 -29.53
N ALA A 510 -9.81 18.16 -29.67
CA ALA A 510 -8.97 17.84 -30.81
C ALA A 510 -9.79 17.72 -32.11
N LYS A 511 -11.03 17.24 -32.01
CA LYS A 511 -11.95 17.17 -33.17
C LYS A 511 -12.47 18.55 -33.57
N ARG A 512 -12.64 19.48 -32.64
CA ARG A 512 -13.01 20.88 -32.91
C ARG A 512 -11.86 21.70 -33.51
N MET A 513 -10.59 21.37 -33.20
CA MET A 513 -9.44 22.00 -33.85
C MET A 513 -9.22 21.52 -35.29
N HIS A 514 -9.65 20.30 -35.63
CA HIS A 514 -9.53 19.79 -37.00
C HIS A 514 -10.61 20.38 -37.94
N ASP A 515 -11.78 20.73 -37.42
CA ASP A 515 -12.87 21.31 -38.23
C ASP A 515 -12.77 22.84 -38.42
N ALA A 516 -11.88 23.52 -37.67
CA ALA A 516 -11.66 24.98 -37.80
C ALA A 516 -10.51 25.36 -38.76
N GLY A 517 -9.77 24.40 -39.33
CA GLY A 517 -8.59 24.60 -40.17
C GLY A 517 -8.84 24.51 -41.70
N GLY A 518 -10.07 24.36 -42.12
CA GLY A 518 -10.42 24.10 -43.54
C GLY A 518 -10.88 25.31 -44.34
N THR A 519 -10.06 26.33 -44.49
CA THR A 519 -10.25 27.28 -45.64
C THR A 519 -8.91 27.87 -46.06
N GLY A 520 -8.48 27.48 -47.26
CA GLY A 520 -7.63 28.30 -48.15
C GLY A 520 -6.13 28.19 -47.98
N MET A 521 -5.49 27.43 -48.86
CA MET A 521 -4.50 28.00 -49.78
C MET A 521 -4.06 26.94 -50.80
N SER A 522 -4.36 27.22 -52.04
CA SER A 522 -3.80 26.59 -53.25
C SER A 522 -2.33 27.04 -53.43
N GLY A 523 -1.48 26.10 -53.85
CA GLY A 523 -0.30 26.50 -54.64
C GLY A 523 1.03 25.88 -54.20
N THR A 524 1.57 25.21 -55.18
CA THR A 524 2.96 24.92 -55.51
C THR A 524 3.52 23.57 -55.08
N ALA A 525 3.64 22.72 -56.10
CA ALA A 525 4.54 21.57 -56.18
C ALA A 525 6.00 22.03 -56.04
N GLY A 526 6.76 21.33 -55.18
CA GLY A 526 8.17 21.62 -54.96
C GLY A 526 8.86 20.50 -54.17
N THR A 527 9.48 19.61 -54.95
CA THR A 527 10.71 18.86 -54.61
C THR A 527 10.76 17.91 -53.39
N VAL A 528 10.65 16.65 -53.74
CA VAL A 528 11.14 15.46 -53.02
C VAL A 528 12.69 15.40 -53.16
N ASP A 529 13.47 16.07 -52.31
CA ASP A 529 14.97 16.01 -52.35
C ASP A 529 15.63 16.26 -51.01
N ALA A 530 14.99 15.95 -49.87
CA ALA A 530 15.60 16.17 -48.55
C ALA A 530 15.86 14.91 -47.72
N VAL A 531 15.76 13.71 -48.26
CA VAL A 531 16.01 12.44 -47.53
C VAL A 531 17.28 11.70 -47.98
N ALA A 532 17.95 12.19 -49.03
CA ALA A 532 19.14 11.54 -49.56
C ALA A 532 20.52 12.02 -48.98
N ASP A 533 20.55 13.07 -48.16
CA ASP A 533 21.80 13.68 -47.69
C ASP A 533 22.21 13.32 -46.25
N ALA A 534 21.39 12.57 -45.49
CA ALA A 534 21.77 12.08 -44.16
C ALA A 534 22.51 10.76 -44.13
N ALA A 535 22.71 10.09 -45.29
CA ALA A 535 23.36 8.79 -45.39
C ALA A 535 24.83 8.83 -45.88
N ARG A 536 25.42 10.01 -46.09
CA ARG A 536 26.79 10.15 -46.62
C ARG A 536 27.85 10.69 -45.64
N ALA A 537 27.54 10.89 -44.37
CA ALA A 537 28.47 11.51 -43.40
C ALA A 537 28.88 10.58 -42.24
N ALA A 538 28.93 9.27 -42.42
CA ALA A 538 29.50 8.34 -41.42
C ALA A 538 30.25 7.22 -42.07
N GLY A 539 31.34 7.56 -42.76
CA GLY A 539 32.33 6.60 -43.25
C GLY A 539 33.69 6.95 -42.70
N THR A 540 34.05 6.39 -41.56
CA THR A 540 35.45 6.13 -41.18
C THR A 540 35.50 4.89 -40.27
N GLY A 541 36.33 3.93 -40.70
CA GLY A 541 36.40 2.60 -40.17
C GLY A 541 37.04 2.47 -38.78
N VAL A 542 36.67 1.41 -38.10
CA VAL A 542 37.52 0.71 -37.12
C VAL A 542 37.21 -0.79 -37.22
N GLY A 543 38.29 -1.57 -37.21
CA GLY A 543 38.34 -2.97 -37.51
C GLY A 543 37.64 -3.92 -36.55
N ILE A 544 37.29 -5.07 -37.08
CA ILE A 544 36.68 -6.23 -36.41
C ILE A 544 37.81 -7.13 -35.86
N PRO A 545 37.78 -7.57 -34.61
CA PRO A 545 38.40 -8.81 -34.19
C PRO A 545 37.38 -9.94 -34.08
N ALA A 546 37.88 -11.15 -34.43
CA ALA A 546 37.21 -12.39 -34.65
C ALA A 546 36.40 -12.96 -33.47
N ALA A 547 35.41 -13.74 -33.86
CA ALA A 547 34.52 -14.53 -33.04
C ALA A 547 35.23 -15.60 -32.19
N THR A 548 34.83 -15.70 -30.93
CA THR A 548 34.97 -16.90 -30.11
C THR A 548 33.58 -17.40 -29.71
N ASN A 549 33.28 -18.63 -30.12
CA ASN A 549 32.11 -19.41 -29.72
C ASN A 549 32.07 -19.61 -28.20
N VAL A 550 30.97 -19.26 -27.55
CA VAL A 550 30.60 -19.81 -26.23
C VAL A 550 29.18 -20.32 -26.32
N ALA A 551 29.03 -21.59 -25.98
CA ALA A 551 27.79 -22.35 -25.93
C ALA A 551 26.78 -21.77 -24.96
N THR A 552 25.53 -21.68 -25.40
CA THR A 552 24.36 -21.37 -24.57
C THR A 552 23.95 -22.62 -23.81
N ASP A 553 24.10 -22.57 -22.48
CA ASP A 553 23.49 -23.53 -21.56
C ASP A 553 22.22 -22.94 -20.99
N ALA A 554 21.15 -23.72 -21.08
CA ALA A 554 19.81 -23.36 -20.65
C ALA A 554 19.70 -23.38 -19.11
N ASN A 555 19.31 -22.30 -18.49
CA ASN A 555 19.11 -22.19 -17.06
C ASN A 555 17.63 -22.41 -16.70
N ALA A 556 17.33 -23.59 -16.11
CA ALA A 556 16.06 -23.90 -15.46
C ALA A 556 16.05 -23.34 -14.02
N PRO A 557 14.91 -22.92 -13.47
CA PRO A 557 14.87 -22.35 -12.12
C PRO A 557 15.01 -23.43 -11.05
N ARG A 558 15.97 -23.26 -10.17
CA ARG A 558 16.17 -24.06 -8.96
C ARG A 558 15.05 -23.79 -7.94
N ALA A 559 14.35 -24.85 -7.56
CA ALA A 559 13.49 -24.91 -6.40
C ALA A 559 14.32 -24.80 -5.10
N ILE A 560 13.94 -23.90 -4.21
CA ILE A 560 14.47 -23.81 -2.84
C ILE A 560 13.75 -24.86 -2.00
N ALA A 561 14.48 -25.90 -1.59
CA ALA A 561 14.01 -26.88 -0.62
C ALA A 561 14.06 -26.30 0.79
N ALA A 562 12.92 -26.34 1.48
CA ALA A 562 12.80 -26.06 2.90
C ALA A 562 13.38 -27.24 3.71
N THR A 563 14.42 -27.00 4.49
CA THR A 563 14.95 -27.94 5.49
C THR A 563 14.15 -27.79 6.79
N GLY A 564 13.35 -28.79 7.12
CA GLY A 564 12.76 -28.96 8.44
C GLY A 564 13.75 -29.62 9.41
N PRO A 565 13.58 -29.40 10.74
CA PRO A 565 14.52 -29.93 11.72
C PRO A 565 14.28 -31.43 11.98
N THR A 566 15.34 -32.19 11.92
CA THR A 566 15.42 -33.61 12.28
C THR A 566 15.32 -33.82 13.79
N ASN A 567 14.34 -34.63 14.20
CA ASN A 567 14.26 -35.25 15.54
C ASN A 567 15.37 -36.28 15.72
N ALA A 568 16.23 -36.09 16.72
CA ALA A 568 17.09 -37.13 17.25
C ALA A 568 16.42 -37.80 18.46
N LYS A 569 15.97 -39.03 18.27
CA LYS A 569 15.69 -39.98 19.36
C LYS A 569 17.00 -40.44 19.98
N SER A 570 17.13 -40.36 21.29
CA SER A 570 18.05 -41.20 22.09
C SER A 570 17.26 -41.91 23.16
N ALA A 571 17.53 -43.21 23.25
CA ALA A 571 16.81 -44.21 24.00
C ALA A 571 17.38 -44.39 25.43
N ALA A 572 16.50 -44.95 26.28
CA ALA A 572 16.71 -45.88 27.38
C ALA A 572 17.36 -45.39 28.69
N SER A 573 16.68 -45.52 29.81
CA SER A 573 16.78 -46.68 30.66
C SER A 573 15.91 -46.55 31.91
N SER A 574 15.11 -47.58 32.11
CA SER A 574 14.41 -48.07 33.27
C SER A 574 15.05 -47.84 34.65
N THR A 575 14.24 -47.57 35.68
CA THR A 575 14.10 -48.45 36.85
C THR A 575 12.98 -48.00 37.80
N ASN A 576 12.11 -48.93 38.05
CA ASN A 576 11.25 -49.32 39.14
C ASN A 576 11.46 -48.70 40.53
N ALA A 577 10.36 -48.40 41.25
CA ALA A 577 9.80 -49.02 42.46
C ALA A 577 8.80 -48.05 43.11
N ARG A 578 7.56 -48.41 43.14
CA ARG A 578 6.76 -49.00 44.24
C ARG A 578 6.52 -48.14 45.48
N ASP A 579 5.21 -47.96 45.68
CA ASP A 579 4.40 -48.15 46.89
C ASP A 579 4.37 -47.03 47.93
N THR A 580 3.25 -46.58 48.29
CA THR A 580 2.16 -46.90 49.21
C THR A 580 1.43 -45.61 49.61
N ALA A 581 0.16 -45.54 49.37
CA ALA A 581 -1.00 -45.58 50.26
C ALA A 581 -1.01 -44.57 51.44
N GLY A 582 -2.11 -43.84 51.55
CA GLY A 582 -2.63 -43.47 52.87
C GLY A 582 -3.40 -42.13 52.93
N THR A 583 -4.67 -42.20 52.71
CA THR A 583 -5.82 -41.75 53.52
C THR A 583 -5.96 -40.31 54.02
N GLN A 584 -7.05 -39.68 53.55
CA GLN A 584 -8.19 -39.12 54.33
C GLN A 584 -7.97 -37.91 55.28
N GLY A 585 -8.89 -37.00 55.13
CA GLY A 585 -9.45 -36.14 56.16
C GLY A 585 -9.60 -34.68 55.70
N SER A 586 -10.71 -34.25 55.08
CA SER A 586 -11.98 -33.83 55.68
C SER A 586 -11.87 -32.55 56.53
N ALA A 587 -12.55 -31.53 56.05
CA ALA A 587 -13.50 -30.64 56.75
C ALA A 587 -13.04 -29.22 57.18
N ASN A 588 -13.84 -28.31 56.66
CA ASN A 588 -14.52 -27.16 57.29
C ASN A 588 -13.92 -25.78 57.20
N LEU A 589 -14.63 -24.95 56.40
CA LEU A 589 -15.01 -23.55 56.65
C LEU A 589 -15.59 -23.31 58.07
N PRO A 590 -15.78 -22.05 58.64
CA PRO A 590 -15.86 -20.74 57.98
C PRO A 590 -15.23 -19.58 58.80
N ASN A 591 -14.92 -18.45 58.22
CA ASN A 591 -15.50 -17.11 58.41
C ASN A 591 -14.80 -16.11 57.52
#